data_a71f9ffb6f29565dc79b3136ff2e2a02
#
_entry.id   a71f9ffb6f29565dc79b3136ff2e2a02
#
_cell.length_a   1.000
_cell.length_b   1.000
_cell.length_c   1.000
_cell.angle_alpha   90.00
_cell.angle_beta   90.00
_cell.angle_gamma   90.00
#
_symmetry.space_group_name_H-M   'P 1'
#
loop_
_entity.id
_entity.type
_entity.pdbx_description
1 polymer ?
#
loop_
_entity_poly.entity_id
_entity_poly.type
_entity_poly.pdbx_seq_one_letter_code
_entity_poly.pdbx_strand_id
1 'polypeptide(L)'
;LDYDLFFGSAASYSHGKIGPGVLFKRSLKPSYIKKIALPGKEKRALMVLSFPHFTLFGTHLDLDDTARKASAEIVNHELSTLTTAPVLFAGDLNDAPNWQAEKSAFTILNKVFDIISAQEGSLPDQPNTTIDHILLDKGHKKMVQISKTAVVKQLNIDGQVIETNTISDHYPVFVDIKLK
;
A
#
# COMPACT_ATOMS: atom_id res chain seq x y z
N LEU A 1 8.62 -2.04 -22.19
CA LEU A 1 8.62 -1.39 -20.88
C LEU A 1 9.76 -1.95 -20.03
N ASP A 2 10.54 -1.09 -19.39
CA ASP A 2 11.69 -1.48 -18.56
C ASP A 2 11.28 -1.68 -17.09
N TYR A 3 10.30 -2.59 -16.88
CA TYR A 3 9.76 -2.92 -15.58
C TYR A 3 9.75 -4.42 -15.34
N ASP A 4 9.95 -4.79 -14.06
CA ASP A 4 9.71 -6.15 -13.56
C ASP A 4 8.47 -6.13 -12.65
N LEU A 5 7.81 -7.28 -12.54
CA LEU A 5 6.63 -7.49 -11.71
C LEU A 5 6.94 -8.55 -10.66
N PHE A 6 6.69 -8.23 -9.40
CA PHE A 6 6.52 -9.23 -8.35
C PHE A 6 5.05 -9.37 -8.01
N PHE A 7 4.51 -10.58 -8.17
CA PHE A 7 3.12 -10.91 -7.89
C PHE A 7 3.01 -11.73 -6.61
N GLY A 8 2.40 -11.17 -5.59
CA GLY A 8 2.15 -11.79 -4.30
C GLY A 8 0.89 -12.65 -4.30
N SER A 9 0.86 -13.75 -5.07
CA SER A 9 -0.31 -14.65 -5.09
C SER A 9 -0.79 -15.00 -3.70
N ALA A 10 -2.00 -14.57 -3.34
CA ALA A 10 -2.63 -14.83 -2.05
C ALA A 10 -3.63 -16.00 -2.13
N ALA A 11 -4.48 -16.03 -3.16
CA ALA A 11 -5.51 -17.05 -3.34
C ALA A 11 -5.57 -17.57 -4.77
N SER A 12 -6.19 -18.74 -4.94
CA SER A 12 -6.62 -19.23 -6.26
C SER A 12 -8.07 -18.80 -6.49
N TYR A 13 -8.36 -18.34 -7.70
CA TYR A 13 -9.70 -17.92 -8.09
C TYR A 13 -9.98 -18.38 -9.51
N SER A 14 -11.03 -19.19 -9.69
CA SER A 14 -11.34 -19.80 -10.99
C SER A 14 -10.10 -20.51 -11.57
N HIS A 15 -9.64 -20.08 -12.75
CA HIS A 15 -8.48 -20.66 -13.45
C HIS A 15 -7.18 -19.85 -13.24
N GLY A 16 -7.16 -18.94 -12.26
CA GLY A 16 -6.03 -18.06 -12.00
C GLY A 16 -5.72 -17.88 -10.53
N LYS A 17 -4.92 -16.86 -10.26
CA LYS A 17 -4.54 -16.45 -8.91
C LYS A 17 -4.80 -14.97 -8.74
N ILE A 18 -5.20 -14.57 -7.52
CA ILE A 18 -5.35 -13.18 -7.11
C ILE A 18 -4.40 -12.84 -5.98
N GLY A 19 -4.01 -11.59 -5.91
CA GLY A 19 -3.12 -11.07 -4.89
C GLY A 19 -2.57 -9.71 -5.28
N PRO A 20 -1.91 -9.01 -4.35
CA PRO A 20 -1.24 -7.76 -4.66
C PRO A 20 -0.07 -7.97 -5.63
N GLY A 21 0.25 -6.93 -6.41
CA GLY A 21 1.39 -6.91 -7.33
C GLY A 21 2.21 -5.64 -7.15
N VAL A 22 3.51 -5.74 -7.31
CA VAL A 22 4.42 -4.58 -7.36
C VAL A 22 5.10 -4.55 -8.70
N LEU A 23 4.87 -3.47 -9.44
CA LEU A 23 5.58 -3.16 -10.67
C LEU A 23 6.69 -2.15 -10.34
N PHE A 24 7.92 -2.46 -10.69
CA PHE A 24 9.08 -1.61 -10.40
C PHE A 24 10.05 -1.55 -11.56
N LYS A 25 10.78 -0.43 -11.69
CA LYS A 25 11.82 -0.31 -12.72
C LYS A 25 12.89 -1.38 -12.52
N ARG A 26 13.25 -2.09 -13.58
CA ARG A 26 14.26 -3.17 -13.55
C ARG A 26 15.60 -2.71 -13.00
N SER A 27 15.95 -1.44 -13.18
CA SER A 27 17.16 -0.84 -12.64
C SER A 27 17.22 -0.80 -11.11
N LEU A 28 16.09 -0.87 -10.40
CA LEU A 28 16.04 -0.83 -8.93
C LEU A 28 16.58 -2.10 -8.27
N LYS A 29 16.48 -3.26 -8.93
CA LYS A 29 17.07 -4.56 -8.49
C LYS A 29 16.87 -4.84 -7.00
N PRO A 30 15.71 -5.32 -6.58
CA PRO A 30 15.48 -5.64 -5.17
C PRO A 30 16.49 -6.70 -4.70
N SER A 31 17.10 -6.49 -3.54
CA SER A 31 18.05 -7.41 -2.92
C SER A 31 17.35 -8.52 -2.12
N TYR A 32 16.11 -8.29 -1.74
CA TYR A 32 15.31 -9.23 -0.97
C TYR A 32 13.83 -9.10 -1.34
N ILE A 33 13.19 -10.25 -1.52
CA ILE A 33 11.76 -10.35 -1.80
C ILE A 33 11.16 -11.44 -0.91
N LYS A 34 10.08 -11.10 -0.20
CA LYS A 34 9.36 -12.02 0.68
C LYS A 34 7.86 -11.83 0.51
N LYS A 35 7.12 -12.92 0.65
CA LYS A 35 5.67 -12.91 0.78
C LYS A 35 5.26 -13.53 2.10
N ILE A 36 4.39 -12.86 2.85
CA ILE A 36 3.87 -13.31 4.13
C ILE A 36 2.35 -13.46 3.97
N ALA A 37 1.82 -14.63 4.34
CA ALA A 37 0.37 -14.82 4.38
C ALA A 37 -0.23 -13.99 5.52
N LEU A 38 -1.33 -13.31 5.23
CA LEU A 38 -2.08 -12.54 6.22
C LEU A 38 -3.36 -13.29 6.62
N PRO A 39 -3.82 -13.12 7.88
CA PRO A 39 -5.07 -13.73 8.35
C PRO A 39 -6.29 -13.10 7.69
N GLY A 40 -7.38 -13.84 7.69
CA GLY A 40 -8.67 -13.36 7.20
C GLY A 40 -9.54 -14.46 6.62
N LYS A 41 -10.77 -14.10 6.31
CA LYS A 41 -11.71 -14.98 5.61
C LYS A 41 -11.28 -15.13 4.14
N GLU A 42 -10.81 -14.03 3.56
CA GLU A 42 -10.14 -14.04 2.27
C GLU A 42 -8.63 -14.17 2.47
N LYS A 43 -8.01 -15.00 1.65
CA LYS A 43 -6.55 -15.13 1.70
C LYS A 43 -5.88 -13.86 1.20
N ARG A 44 -5.15 -13.19 2.06
CA ARG A 44 -4.40 -11.96 1.79
C ARG A 44 -2.89 -12.19 1.95
N ALA A 45 -2.09 -11.30 1.43
CA ALA A 45 -0.64 -11.38 1.53
C ALA A 45 -0.01 -9.99 1.71
N LEU A 46 1.03 -9.94 2.53
CA LEU A 46 1.99 -8.84 2.57
C LEU A 46 3.16 -9.19 1.67
N MET A 47 3.48 -8.30 0.75
CA MET A 47 4.73 -8.34 -0.01
C MET A 47 5.75 -7.42 0.62
N VAL A 48 6.99 -7.90 0.69
CA VAL A 48 8.16 -7.16 1.19
C VAL A 48 9.20 -7.18 0.08
N LEU A 49 9.57 -6.00 -0.42
CA LEU A 49 10.63 -5.82 -1.40
C LEU A 49 11.65 -4.83 -0.86
N SER A 50 12.85 -5.30 -0.54
CA SER A 50 13.95 -4.42 -0.13
C SER A 50 14.80 -4.06 -1.34
N PHE A 51 14.90 -2.77 -1.61
CA PHE A 51 15.76 -2.16 -2.60
C PHE A 51 17.01 -1.57 -1.92
N PRO A 52 18.05 -1.16 -2.65
CA PRO A 52 19.29 -0.65 -2.03
C PRO A 52 19.11 0.49 -1.03
N HIS A 53 18.06 1.32 -1.19
CA HIS A 53 17.89 2.55 -0.42
C HIS A 53 16.53 2.67 0.28
N PHE A 54 15.65 1.69 0.15
CA PHE A 54 14.34 1.66 0.83
C PHE A 54 13.73 0.27 0.78
N THR A 55 12.72 0.03 1.60
CA THR A 55 11.88 -1.17 1.52
C THR A 55 10.45 -0.77 1.21
N LEU A 56 9.78 -1.55 0.35
CA LEU A 56 8.38 -1.40 0.03
C LEU A 56 7.59 -2.60 0.60
N PHE A 57 6.57 -2.29 1.38
CA PHE A 57 5.50 -3.20 1.75
C PHE A 57 4.30 -2.97 0.83
N GLY A 58 3.75 -4.04 0.29
CA GLY A 58 2.54 -3.98 -0.55
C GLY A 58 1.50 -4.98 -0.07
N THR A 59 0.24 -4.56 0.05
CA THR A 59 -0.83 -5.44 0.50
C THR A 59 -2.21 -5.04 -0.04
N HIS A 60 -3.18 -5.92 0.17
CA HIS A 60 -4.62 -5.67 0.18
C HIS A 60 -5.17 -6.40 1.40
N LEU A 61 -5.62 -5.66 2.43
CA LEU A 61 -6.09 -6.23 3.68
C LEU A 61 -7.50 -6.82 3.55
N ASP A 62 -7.91 -7.63 4.54
CA ASP A 62 -9.24 -8.23 4.59
C ASP A 62 -10.32 -7.20 4.98
N LEU A 63 -11.57 -7.47 4.63
CA LEU A 63 -12.73 -6.68 5.03
C LEU A 63 -13.09 -6.87 6.52
N ASP A 64 -12.66 -7.97 7.13
CA ASP A 64 -12.88 -8.27 8.55
C ASP A 64 -11.94 -7.44 9.43
N ASP A 65 -12.50 -6.70 10.40
CA ASP A 65 -11.75 -5.78 11.25
C ASP A 65 -10.75 -6.51 12.18
N THR A 66 -11.08 -7.69 12.66
CA THR A 66 -10.16 -8.53 13.46
C THR A 66 -8.98 -8.99 12.62
N ALA A 67 -9.24 -9.41 11.38
CA ALA A 67 -8.20 -9.83 10.44
C ALA A 67 -7.29 -8.65 10.04
N ARG A 68 -7.86 -7.44 9.81
CA ARG A 68 -7.06 -6.23 9.54
C ARG A 68 -6.12 -5.89 10.69
N LYS A 69 -6.63 -5.92 11.94
CA LYS A 69 -5.80 -5.64 13.12
C LYS A 69 -4.70 -6.68 13.31
N ALA A 70 -5.00 -7.98 13.15
CA ALA A 70 -3.99 -9.02 13.19
C ALA A 70 -2.95 -8.88 12.08
N SER A 71 -3.38 -8.46 10.89
CA SER A 71 -2.46 -8.14 9.78
C SER A 71 -1.56 -6.94 10.11
N ALA A 72 -2.10 -5.90 10.75
CA ALA A 72 -1.31 -4.74 11.19
C ALA A 72 -0.22 -5.11 12.22
N GLU A 73 -0.49 -6.03 13.13
CA GLU A 73 0.54 -6.55 14.05
C GLU A 73 1.64 -7.31 13.29
N ILE A 74 1.29 -8.10 12.27
CA ILE A 74 2.27 -8.78 11.40
C ILE A 74 3.12 -7.75 10.64
N VAL A 75 2.50 -6.69 10.09
CA VAL A 75 3.21 -5.59 9.41
C VAL A 75 4.19 -4.90 10.35
N ASN A 76 3.76 -4.56 11.57
CA ASN A 76 4.61 -3.90 12.56
C ASN A 76 5.76 -4.82 13.02
N HIS A 77 5.49 -6.12 13.19
CA HIS A 77 6.52 -7.09 13.50
C HIS A 77 7.54 -7.20 12.37
N GLU A 78 7.09 -7.33 11.12
CA GLU A 78 7.99 -7.39 9.96
C GLU A 78 8.84 -6.14 9.84
N LEU A 79 8.27 -4.94 10.05
CA LEU A 79 9.01 -3.68 10.09
C LEU A 79 10.18 -3.74 11.08
N SER A 80 9.95 -4.31 12.28
CA SER A 80 10.98 -4.39 13.34
C SER A 80 12.16 -5.32 13.00
N THR A 81 12.00 -6.19 12.00
CA THR A 81 13.05 -7.14 11.58
C THR A 81 13.92 -6.61 10.44
N LEU A 82 13.54 -5.49 9.83
CA LEU A 82 14.24 -4.94 8.67
C LEU A 82 15.44 -4.08 9.06
N THR A 83 16.43 -4.12 8.19
CA THR A 83 17.65 -3.28 8.28
C THR A 83 17.71 -2.20 7.20
N THR A 84 16.92 -2.36 6.11
CA THR A 84 16.87 -1.38 5.01
C THR A 84 15.72 -0.42 5.20
N ALA A 85 16.03 0.86 5.33
CA ALA A 85 15.10 1.94 5.58
C ALA A 85 15.33 3.10 4.58
N PRO A 86 14.35 4.00 4.38
CA PRO A 86 13.02 3.98 4.99
C PRO A 86 12.12 2.85 4.47
N VAL A 87 11.04 2.56 5.21
CA VAL A 87 10.01 1.60 4.79
C VAL A 87 8.76 2.36 4.37
N LEU A 88 8.32 2.09 3.14
CA LEU A 88 7.04 2.54 2.59
C LEU A 88 6.05 1.37 2.64
N PHE A 89 4.83 1.63 3.10
CA PHE A 89 3.77 0.63 3.14
C PHE A 89 2.58 1.13 2.33
N ALA A 90 2.22 0.44 1.26
CA ALA A 90 1.20 0.85 0.30
C ALA A 90 0.18 -0.25 0.02
N GLY A 91 -1.06 0.16 -0.23
CA GLY A 91 -2.13 -0.73 -0.68
C GLY A 91 -3.52 -0.29 -0.27
N ASP A 92 -4.49 -1.09 -0.69
CA ASP A 92 -5.84 -1.06 -0.16
C ASP A 92 -5.83 -1.70 1.23
N LEU A 93 -6.00 -0.87 2.26
CA LEU A 93 -6.01 -1.33 3.64
C LEU A 93 -7.42 -1.72 4.11
N ASN A 94 -8.45 -1.50 3.28
CA ASN A 94 -9.86 -1.70 3.64
C ASN A 94 -10.20 -1.05 4.98
N ASP A 95 -9.54 0.06 5.29
CA ASP A 95 -9.63 0.76 6.57
C ASP A 95 -9.37 2.25 6.39
N ALA A 96 -10.00 3.07 7.20
CA ALA A 96 -9.81 4.51 7.18
C ALA A 96 -9.48 5.04 8.59
N PRO A 97 -8.58 6.03 8.70
CA PRO A 97 -8.11 6.52 10.00
C PRO A 97 -9.20 7.21 10.84
N ASN A 98 -10.32 7.60 10.22
CA ASN A 98 -11.48 8.21 10.86
C ASN A 98 -12.56 7.20 11.28
N TRP A 99 -12.35 5.89 11.05
CA TRP A 99 -13.27 4.86 11.51
C TRP A 99 -13.14 4.64 13.02
N GLN A 100 -14.15 3.94 13.60
CA GLN A 100 -14.16 3.61 15.03
C GLN A 100 -12.86 2.89 15.43
N ALA A 101 -12.20 3.41 16.45
CA ALA A 101 -10.86 2.94 16.85
C ALA A 101 -10.80 1.43 17.16
N GLU A 102 -11.86 0.89 17.76
CA GLU A 102 -11.95 -0.55 18.07
C GLU A 102 -12.01 -1.45 16.83
N LYS A 103 -12.39 -0.90 15.68
CA LYS A 103 -12.49 -1.61 14.39
C LYS A 103 -11.31 -1.33 13.45
N SER A 104 -10.56 -0.26 13.72
CA SER A 104 -9.52 0.20 12.81
C SER A 104 -8.14 -0.38 13.14
N ALA A 105 -7.46 -0.90 12.11
CA ALA A 105 -6.06 -1.31 12.14
C ALA A 105 -5.11 -0.10 12.33
N PHE A 106 -5.57 1.12 12.05
CA PHE A 106 -4.77 2.32 12.26
C PHE A 106 -4.42 2.56 13.73
N THR A 107 -5.17 2.02 14.70
CA THR A 107 -4.79 2.03 16.12
C THR A 107 -3.48 1.30 16.40
N ILE A 108 -3.10 0.38 15.51
CA ILE A 108 -1.88 -0.42 15.55
C ILE A 108 -0.83 0.18 14.63
N LEU A 109 -1.17 0.42 13.36
CA LEU A 109 -0.25 0.97 12.35
C LEU A 109 0.31 2.33 12.73
N ASN A 110 -0.53 3.22 13.27
CA ASN A 110 -0.13 4.58 13.68
C ASN A 110 0.88 4.63 14.83
N LYS A 111 1.20 3.50 15.47
CA LYS A 111 2.30 3.44 16.43
C LYS A 111 3.66 3.61 15.76
N VAL A 112 3.81 3.10 14.54
CA VAL A 112 5.10 3.03 13.83
C VAL A 112 5.09 3.66 12.42
N PHE A 113 3.93 3.96 11.85
CA PHE A 113 3.78 4.59 10.54
C PHE A 113 3.04 5.94 10.63
N ASP A 114 3.37 6.84 9.71
CA ASP A 114 2.58 8.03 9.36
C ASP A 114 1.95 7.84 7.99
N ILE A 115 0.70 8.23 7.81
CA ILE A 115 0.07 8.32 6.47
C ILE A 115 0.71 9.50 5.74
N ILE A 116 1.20 9.27 4.52
CA ILE A 116 1.81 10.28 3.67
C ILE A 116 1.04 10.51 2.36
N SER A 117 0.07 9.66 2.05
CA SER A 117 -0.83 9.83 0.92
C SER A 117 -1.94 10.84 1.20
N ALA A 118 -2.48 11.43 0.13
CA ALA A 118 -3.67 12.28 0.18
C ALA A 118 -4.87 11.51 0.76
N GLN A 119 -5.76 12.23 1.44
CA GLN A 119 -6.93 11.68 2.15
C GLN A 119 -8.25 12.26 1.57
N GLU A 120 -8.31 12.42 0.25
CA GLU A 120 -9.40 13.10 -0.45
C GLU A 120 -10.48 12.13 -0.98
N GLY A 121 -10.55 10.91 -0.41
CA GLY A 121 -11.44 9.84 -0.82
C GLY A 121 -10.91 9.04 -2.02
N SER A 122 -10.63 7.76 -1.79
CA SER A 122 -10.16 6.84 -2.83
C SER A 122 -11.28 6.01 -3.47
N LEU A 123 -12.51 6.11 -2.96
CA LEU A 123 -13.68 5.43 -3.50
C LEU A 123 -14.58 6.43 -4.24
N PRO A 124 -14.89 6.22 -5.55
CA PRO A 124 -15.80 7.08 -6.32
C PRO A 124 -17.16 7.27 -5.68
N ASP A 125 -17.75 6.17 -5.17
CA ASP A 125 -19.08 6.16 -4.56
C ASP A 125 -19.09 6.66 -3.10
N GLN A 126 -17.91 6.83 -2.48
CA GLN A 126 -17.73 7.31 -1.11
C GLN A 126 -16.64 8.38 -1.05
N PRO A 127 -16.91 9.61 -1.53
CA PRO A 127 -15.89 10.63 -1.78
C PRO A 127 -15.14 11.12 -0.54
N ASN A 128 -15.63 10.81 0.66
CA ASN A 128 -14.99 11.15 1.93
C ASN A 128 -14.29 9.94 2.59
N THR A 129 -14.24 8.79 1.91
CA THR A 129 -13.64 7.57 2.43
C THR A 129 -12.36 7.25 1.66
N THR A 130 -11.24 7.25 2.37
CA THR A 130 -9.94 6.82 1.83
C THR A 130 -9.56 5.51 2.49
N ILE A 131 -9.41 4.45 1.70
CA ILE A 131 -8.97 3.13 2.17
C ILE A 131 -7.69 2.67 1.47
N ASP A 132 -7.29 3.39 0.42
CA ASP A 132 -6.02 3.21 -0.29
C ASP A 132 -4.98 4.17 0.27
N HIS A 133 -3.95 3.64 0.87
CA HIS A 133 -2.99 4.45 1.62
C HIS A 133 -1.55 4.16 1.22
N ILE A 134 -0.71 5.19 1.38
CA ILE A 134 0.74 5.06 1.39
C ILE A 134 1.22 5.63 2.73
N LEU A 135 1.93 4.80 3.48
CA LEU A 135 2.46 5.11 4.78
C LEU A 135 3.98 5.09 4.76
N LEU A 136 4.60 5.86 5.64
CA LEU A 136 6.04 5.92 5.85
C LEU A 136 6.36 5.59 7.30
N ASP A 137 7.37 4.75 7.55
CA ASP A 137 7.81 4.47 8.90
C ASP A 137 8.31 5.74 9.61
N LYS A 138 7.91 5.90 10.86
CA LYS A 138 8.20 7.08 11.68
C LYS A 138 9.67 7.22 12.02
N GLY A 139 10.36 6.09 12.19
CA GLY A 139 11.77 6.05 12.56
C GLY A 139 12.68 6.72 11.53
N HIS A 140 12.28 6.70 10.27
CA HIS A 140 13.09 7.16 9.15
C HIS A 140 12.47 8.32 8.36
N LYS A 141 11.46 8.99 8.91
CA LYS A 141 10.76 10.13 8.29
C LYS A 141 11.71 11.23 7.80
N LYS A 142 12.82 11.47 8.50
CA LYS A 142 13.81 12.49 8.14
C LYS A 142 14.59 12.15 6.86
N MET A 143 14.61 10.87 6.47
CA MET A 143 15.28 10.39 5.24
C MET A 143 14.44 10.64 3.98
N VAL A 144 13.20 11.08 4.13
CA VAL A 144 12.26 11.27 3.02
C VAL A 144 11.76 12.69 2.98
N GLN A 145 11.73 13.25 1.77
CA GLN A 145 11.04 14.50 1.47
C GLN A 145 9.87 14.20 0.54
N ILE A 146 8.66 14.53 0.97
CA ILE A 146 7.45 14.41 0.17
C ILE A 146 7.33 15.69 -0.64
N SER A 147 7.21 15.57 -1.97
CA SER A 147 7.06 16.71 -2.89
C SER A 147 5.64 16.85 -3.40
N LYS A 148 4.92 15.75 -3.58
CA LYS A 148 3.55 15.76 -4.07
C LYS A 148 2.80 14.51 -3.63
N THR A 149 1.50 14.65 -3.37
CA THR A 149 0.58 13.54 -3.18
C THR A 149 -0.80 13.90 -3.73
N ALA A 150 -1.52 12.95 -4.28
CA ALA A 150 -2.91 13.14 -4.73
C ALA A 150 -3.65 11.82 -4.84
N VAL A 151 -4.99 11.93 -4.81
CA VAL A 151 -5.93 10.94 -5.35
C VAL A 151 -6.21 11.34 -6.79
N VAL A 152 -5.96 10.44 -7.74
CA VAL A 152 -6.01 10.75 -9.18
C VAL A 152 -7.40 10.46 -9.73
N LYS A 153 -8.22 11.49 -9.87
CA LYS A 153 -9.58 11.37 -10.42
C LYS A 153 -9.62 11.44 -11.94
N GLN A 154 -8.63 12.10 -12.54
CA GLN A 154 -8.50 12.27 -13.98
C GLN A 154 -7.05 12.07 -14.43
N LEU A 155 -6.87 11.48 -15.60
CA LEU A 155 -5.60 11.38 -16.30
C LEU A 155 -5.69 12.13 -17.62
N ASN A 156 -4.63 12.87 -17.98
CA ASN A 156 -4.49 13.40 -19.33
C ASN A 156 -3.43 12.57 -20.07
N ILE A 157 -3.86 11.81 -21.07
CA ILE A 157 -2.99 10.98 -21.91
C ILE A 157 -3.12 11.49 -23.34
N ASP A 158 -2.04 12.05 -23.87
CA ASP A 158 -1.97 12.57 -25.24
C ASP A 158 -3.10 13.57 -25.57
N GLY A 159 -3.48 14.41 -24.59
CA GLY A 159 -4.53 15.41 -24.74
C GLY A 159 -5.96 14.87 -24.49
N GLN A 160 -6.13 13.59 -24.25
CA GLN A 160 -7.40 12.99 -23.85
C GLN A 160 -7.53 12.94 -22.33
N VAL A 161 -8.64 13.48 -21.81
CA VAL A 161 -8.98 13.38 -20.39
C VAL A 161 -9.72 12.06 -20.16
N ILE A 162 -9.21 11.25 -19.27
CA ILE A 162 -9.81 9.96 -18.88
C ILE A 162 -10.21 10.05 -17.42
N GLU A 163 -11.47 9.83 -17.11
CA GLU A 163 -11.98 9.69 -15.74
C GLU A 163 -11.56 8.33 -15.20
N THR A 164 -10.79 8.31 -14.11
CA THR A 164 -10.21 7.06 -13.58
C THR A 164 -11.24 6.10 -12.98
N ASN A 165 -12.41 6.62 -12.54
CA ASN A 165 -13.55 5.79 -12.11
C ASN A 165 -14.20 4.97 -13.25
N THR A 166 -13.88 5.25 -14.50
CA THR A 166 -14.31 4.41 -15.64
C THR A 166 -13.44 3.18 -15.83
N ILE A 167 -12.28 3.13 -15.16
CA ILE A 167 -11.28 2.06 -15.27
C ILE A 167 -11.31 1.15 -14.04
N SER A 168 -11.59 1.72 -12.85
CA SER A 168 -11.59 1.02 -11.58
C SER A 168 -12.63 1.63 -10.63
N ASP A 169 -13.12 0.83 -9.70
CA ASP A 169 -13.95 1.22 -8.57
C ASP A 169 -13.15 1.93 -7.45
N HIS A 170 -11.82 2.04 -7.61
CA HIS A 170 -10.94 2.84 -6.78
C HIS A 170 -10.22 3.90 -7.60
N TYR A 171 -9.99 5.07 -7.02
CA TYR A 171 -9.09 6.08 -7.57
C TYR A 171 -7.64 5.72 -7.24
N PRO A 172 -6.70 5.84 -8.20
CA PRO A 172 -5.28 5.71 -7.93
C PRO A 172 -4.79 6.75 -6.93
N VAL A 173 -3.92 6.33 -6.01
CA VAL A 173 -3.28 7.19 -5.02
C VAL A 173 -1.77 7.19 -5.28
N PHE A 174 -1.13 8.36 -5.26
CA PHE A 174 0.32 8.44 -5.41
C PHE A 174 0.97 9.42 -4.44
N VAL A 175 2.26 9.19 -4.23
CA VAL A 175 3.16 10.09 -3.50
C VAL A 175 4.48 10.19 -4.25
N ASP A 176 4.91 11.41 -4.56
CA ASP A 176 6.26 11.69 -5.04
C ASP A 176 7.18 11.97 -3.85
N ILE A 177 8.23 11.18 -3.73
CA ILE A 177 9.21 11.28 -2.67
C ILE A 177 10.63 11.46 -3.24
N LYS A 178 11.46 12.14 -2.47
CA LYS A 178 12.91 12.17 -2.66
C LYS A 178 13.57 11.58 -1.41
N LEU A 179 14.41 10.58 -1.62
CA LEU A 179 15.32 10.09 -0.58
C LEU A 179 16.47 11.09 -0.40
N LYS A 180 16.84 11.37 0.85
CA LYS A 180 17.91 12.32 1.22
C LYS A 180 19.23 11.58 1.46
#